data_7c76d30073e419e7d0e10b7dd6a9f404
#
_entry.id   7c76d30073e419e7d0e10b7dd6a9f404
#
_cell.length_a   1.000
_cell.length_b   1.000
_cell.length_c   1.000
_cell.angle_alpha   90.00
_cell.angle_beta   90.00
_cell.angle_gamma   90.00
#
_symmetry.space_group_name_H-M   'P 1'
#
loop_
_entity.id
_entity.type
_entity.pdbx_description
1 polymer ?
#
loop_
_entity_poly.entity_id
_entity_poly.type
_entity_poly.pdbx_seq_one_letter_code
_entity_poly.pdbx_strand_id
1 'polypeptide(L)'
;MSIDVFDAQSLNAVYRDVVSAMTSHFDIEVSVLQALSYCLYEMMDNVHIHSGKPLGTAMTHYDEAQKVLRILIADDGMGIRASLAENEKYKNITEPEALKMCLEDTITDGKGMGFGLYTTSRLVNSIGKEFILHSGSHKLIIKDGQTSVIENGFWQGTLIYMEIGTNEEIDPNQIVDHRTDAAEEYNVAFVETGELESLW
;
A
#
# COMPACT_ATOMS: atom_id res chain seq x y z
N MET A 1 2.81 -17.58 5.98
CA MET A 1 2.38 -16.35 6.70
C MET A 1 3.60 -15.79 7.39
N SER A 2 3.93 -14.52 7.15
CA SER A 2 4.92 -13.77 7.94
C SER A 2 4.25 -12.62 8.68
N ILE A 3 4.89 -12.16 9.74
CA ILE A 3 4.52 -10.97 10.51
C ILE A 3 5.83 -10.26 10.84
N ASP A 4 5.99 -9.06 10.35
CA ASP A 4 7.21 -8.29 10.43
C ASP A 4 6.90 -6.90 11.00
N VAL A 5 7.69 -6.46 11.98
CA VAL A 5 7.62 -5.10 12.52
C VAL A 5 8.79 -4.32 11.95
N PHE A 6 8.51 -3.11 11.49
CA PHE A 6 9.51 -2.25 10.86
C PHE A 6 9.44 -0.81 11.39
N ASP A 7 10.57 -0.13 11.29
CA ASP A 7 10.74 1.30 11.49
C ASP A 7 11.50 1.90 10.30
N ALA A 8 11.81 3.18 10.34
CA ALA A 8 12.55 3.87 9.29
C ALA A 8 13.92 3.24 8.97
N GLN A 9 14.57 2.58 9.93
CA GLN A 9 15.90 1.98 9.73
C GLN A 9 15.79 0.58 9.15
N SER A 10 14.76 -0.17 9.51
CA SER A 10 14.54 -1.57 9.11
C SER A 10 13.59 -1.72 7.92
N LEU A 11 12.86 -0.65 7.50
CA LEU A 11 11.88 -0.69 6.42
C LEU A 11 12.43 -1.38 5.17
N ASN A 12 13.58 -0.92 4.66
CA ASN A 12 14.17 -1.46 3.44
C ASN A 12 14.59 -2.93 3.58
N ALA A 13 15.03 -3.36 4.77
CA ALA A 13 15.39 -4.75 5.01
C ALA A 13 14.13 -5.63 5.03
N VAL A 14 13.11 -5.24 5.81
CA VAL A 14 11.83 -5.96 5.89
C VAL A 14 11.15 -6.02 4.52
N TYR A 15 11.12 -4.91 3.79
CA TYR A 15 10.57 -4.87 2.43
C TYR A 15 11.27 -5.89 1.52
N ARG A 16 12.62 -5.90 1.47
CA ARG A 16 13.38 -6.86 0.65
C ARG A 16 13.11 -8.31 1.05
N ASP A 17 13.05 -8.59 2.34
CA ASP A 17 12.75 -9.95 2.83
C ASP A 17 11.36 -10.41 2.38
N VAL A 18 10.35 -9.53 2.44
CA VAL A 18 8.99 -9.82 1.97
C VAL A 18 8.96 -10.06 0.45
N VAL A 19 9.58 -9.17 -0.35
CA VAL A 19 9.63 -9.32 -1.81
C VAL A 19 10.42 -10.56 -2.21
N SER A 20 11.55 -10.85 -1.55
CA SER A 20 12.34 -12.07 -1.78
C SER A 20 11.53 -13.32 -1.47
N ALA A 21 10.74 -13.33 -0.40
CA ALA A 21 9.85 -14.44 -0.09
C ALA A 21 8.75 -14.61 -1.16
N MET A 22 8.17 -13.51 -1.65
CA MET A 22 7.20 -13.53 -2.75
C MET A 22 7.80 -14.12 -4.02
N THR A 23 9.01 -13.70 -4.39
CA THR A 23 9.71 -14.15 -5.60
C THR A 23 10.11 -15.64 -5.52
N SER A 24 10.54 -16.09 -4.33
CA SER A 24 11.15 -17.42 -4.19
C SER A 24 10.16 -18.53 -3.83
N HIS A 25 9.05 -18.21 -3.17
CA HIS A 25 8.18 -19.20 -2.55
C HIS A 25 6.73 -19.12 -3.01
N PHE A 26 6.31 -18.04 -3.68
CA PHE A 26 4.92 -17.86 -4.11
C PHE A 26 4.84 -17.94 -5.63
N ASP A 27 3.77 -18.53 -6.12
CA ASP A 27 3.46 -18.57 -7.55
C ASP A 27 2.70 -17.30 -7.92
N ILE A 28 3.45 -16.26 -8.26
CA ILE A 28 2.94 -14.93 -8.61
C ILE A 28 3.39 -14.60 -10.02
N GLU A 29 2.45 -14.16 -10.86
CA GLU A 29 2.75 -13.63 -12.19
C GLU A 29 3.70 -12.44 -12.08
N VAL A 30 4.73 -12.37 -12.94
CA VAL A 30 5.79 -11.36 -12.86
C VAL A 30 5.24 -9.95 -12.92
N SER A 31 4.27 -9.70 -13.79
CA SER A 31 3.62 -8.40 -13.93
C SER A 31 2.87 -7.96 -12.66
N VAL A 32 2.24 -8.91 -11.97
CA VAL A 32 1.59 -8.67 -10.67
C VAL A 32 2.64 -8.39 -9.60
N LEU A 33 3.73 -9.17 -9.57
CA LEU A 33 4.80 -8.98 -8.60
C LEU A 33 5.45 -7.60 -8.73
N GLN A 34 5.67 -7.11 -9.95
CA GLN A 34 6.21 -5.78 -10.22
C GLN A 34 5.31 -4.68 -9.65
N ALA A 35 4.02 -4.65 -10.03
CA ALA A 35 3.09 -3.65 -9.53
C ALA A 35 2.89 -3.73 -8.01
N LEU A 36 2.82 -4.96 -7.48
CA LEU A 36 2.60 -5.21 -6.05
C LEU A 36 3.79 -4.77 -5.19
N SER A 37 5.03 -5.03 -5.67
CA SER A 37 6.23 -4.63 -4.93
C SER A 37 6.31 -3.10 -4.78
N TYR A 38 5.97 -2.35 -5.82
CA TYR A 38 5.84 -0.90 -5.73
C TYR A 38 4.77 -0.48 -4.70
N CYS A 39 3.56 -1.01 -4.81
CA CYS A 39 2.47 -0.69 -3.87
C CYS A 39 2.84 -1.03 -2.42
N LEU A 40 3.53 -2.15 -2.19
CA LEU A 40 3.97 -2.58 -0.87
C LEU A 40 4.95 -1.57 -0.26
N TYR A 41 5.95 -1.14 -1.05
CA TYR A 41 6.90 -0.13 -0.61
C TYR A 41 6.21 1.16 -0.19
N GLU A 42 5.37 1.69 -1.06
CA GLU A 42 4.61 2.92 -0.81
C GLU A 42 3.75 2.84 0.46
N MET A 43 3.07 1.70 0.66
CA MET A 43 2.26 1.51 1.87
C MET A 43 3.11 1.46 3.14
N MET A 44 4.30 0.83 3.09
CA MET A 44 5.22 0.79 4.23
C MET A 44 5.83 2.16 4.50
N ASP A 45 6.22 2.89 3.45
CA ASP A 45 6.79 4.23 3.56
C ASP A 45 5.76 5.25 4.10
N ASN A 46 4.49 5.12 3.72
CA ASN A 46 3.41 5.92 4.28
C ASN A 46 3.32 5.82 5.82
N VAL A 47 3.62 4.68 6.41
CA VAL A 47 3.69 4.55 7.88
C VAL A 47 4.77 5.48 8.43
N HIS A 48 5.94 5.47 7.82
CA HIS A 48 7.06 6.30 8.26
C HIS A 48 6.78 7.80 8.08
N ILE A 49 6.28 8.21 6.92
CA ILE A 49 6.09 9.61 6.55
C ILE A 49 4.89 10.24 7.26
N HIS A 50 3.78 9.51 7.37
CA HIS A 50 2.47 10.08 7.69
C HIS A 50 1.91 9.69 9.06
N SER A 51 2.35 8.56 9.66
CA SER A 51 1.75 8.10 10.91
C SER A 51 2.11 8.96 12.12
N GLY A 52 3.27 9.62 12.10
CA GLY A 52 3.85 10.28 13.27
C GLY A 52 4.33 9.31 14.35
N LYS A 53 4.43 8.02 14.04
CA LYS A 53 4.90 6.94 14.91
C LYS A 53 6.08 6.21 14.28
N PRO A 54 6.98 5.63 15.11
CA PRO A 54 8.17 4.98 14.57
C PRO A 54 7.93 3.59 13.97
N LEU A 55 6.85 2.91 14.38
CA LEU A 55 6.66 1.49 14.07
C LEU A 55 5.47 1.24 13.17
N GLY A 56 5.68 0.37 12.19
CA GLY A 56 4.64 -0.27 11.40
C GLY A 56 4.71 -1.79 11.52
N THR A 57 3.63 -2.45 11.14
CA THR A 57 3.54 -3.91 11.05
C THR A 57 3.10 -4.31 9.67
N ALA A 58 3.82 -5.25 9.05
CA ALA A 58 3.45 -5.89 7.80
C ALA A 58 3.15 -7.37 8.05
N MET A 59 2.05 -7.86 7.47
CA MET A 59 1.70 -9.29 7.48
C MET A 59 1.45 -9.75 6.06
N THR A 60 1.97 -10.92 5.69
CA THR A 60 1.70 -11.54 4.40
C THR A 60 1.26 -12.98 4.58
N HIS A 61 0.29 -13.40 3.77
CA HIS A 61 -0.18 -14.77 3.72
C HIS A 61 -0.55 -15.15 2.29
N TYR A 62 0.14 -16.14 1.75
CA TYR A 62 -0.16 -16.70 0.44
C TYR A 62 -0.99 -17.98 0.57
N ASP A 63 -2.11 -18.00 -0.14
CA ASP A 63 -2.98 -19.17 -0.29
C ASP A 63 -2.71 -19.78 -1.68
N GLU A 64 -1.90 -20.83 -1.68
CA GLU A 64 -1.48 -21.51 -2.92
C GLU A 64 -2.67 -22.14 -3.68
N ALA A 65 -3.66 -22.66 -2.94
CA ALA A 65 -4.80 -23.31 -3.56
C ALA A 65 -5.74 -22.32 -4.25
N GLN A 66 -5.86 -21.12 -3.70
CA GLN A 66 -6.71 -20.05 -4.25
C GLN A 66 -5.95 -19.09 -5.16
N LYS A 67 -4.61 -19.19 -5.20
CA LYS A 67 -3.74 -18.22 -5.88
C LYS A 67 -4.04 -16.78 -5.43
N VAL A 68 -4.05 -16.59 -4.13
CA VAL A 68 -4.36 -15.30 -3.49
C VAL A 68 -3.27 -14.94 -2.49
N LEU A 69 -2.75 -13.75 -2.63
CA LEU A 69 -1.89 -13.13 -1.64
C LEU A 69 -2.71 -12.15 -0.80
N ARG A 70 -2.62 -12.30 0.52
CA ARG A 70 -3.21 -11.40 1.50
C ARG A 70 -2.11 -10.59 2.15
N ILE A 71 -2.28 -9.28 2.16
CA ILE A 71 -1.34 -8.34 2.77
C ILE A 71 -2.10 -7.46 3.76
N LEU A 72 -1.49 -7.22 4.91
CA LEU A 72 -1.95 -6.25 5.90
C LEU A 72 -0.76 -5.39 6.30
N ILE A 73 -0.94 -4.06 6.22
CA ILE A 73 -0.02 -3.06 6.75
C ILE A 73 -0.79 -2.24 7.80
N ALA A 74 -0.20 -2.06 8.97
CA ALA A 74 -0.86 -1.32 10.04
C ALA A 74 0.12 -0.46 10.84
N ASP A 75 -0.39 0.68 11.33
CA ASP A 75 0.25 1.57 12.30
C ASP A 75 -0.74 2.00 13.38
N ASP A 76 -0.22 2.55 14.47
CA ASP A 76 -0.98 3.16 15.57
C ASP A 76 -0.83 4.70 15.62
N GLY A 77 -0.62 5.30 14.45
CA GLY A 77 -0.32 6.71 14.29
C GLY A 77 -1.54 7.64 14.35
N MET A 78 -1.43 8.79 13.66
CA MET A 78 -2.50 9.80 13.68
C MET A 78 -3.70 9.47 12.80
N GLY A 79 -3.55 8.55 11.85
CA GLY A 79 -4.57 8.17 10.90
C GLY A 79 -4.78 9.16 9.74
N ILE A 80 -5.47 8.70 8.71
CA ILE A 80 -5.57 9.38 7.40
C ILE A 80 -6.19 10.77 7.52
N ARG A 81 -7.32 10.92 8.23
CA ARG A 81 -7.98 12.23 8.36
C ARG A 81 -7.08 13.26 9.02
N ALA A 82 -6.38 12.88 10.10
CA ALA A 82 -5.53 13.81 10.82
C ALA A 82 -4.29 14.18 10.00
N SER A 83 -3.68 13.21 9.29
CA SER A 83 -2.57 13.47 8.38
C SER A 83 -2.97 14.44 7.27
N LEU A 84 -4.04 14.18 6.53
CA LEU A 84 -4.50 15.08 5.48
C LEU A 84 -4.86 16.48 5.99
N ALA A 85 -5.40 16.59 7.21
CA ALA A 85 -5.77 17.89 7.82
C ALA A 85 -4.56 18.75 8.19
N GLU A 86 -3.32 18.26 8.13
CA GLU A 86 -2.11 19.08 8.21
C GLU A 86 -1.97 20.03 7.01
N ASN A 87 -2.55 19.66 5.86
CA ASN A 87 -2.70 20.54 4.73
C ASN A 87 -3.96 21.42 4.92
N GLU A 88 -3.80 22.74 4.95
CA GLU A 88 -4.90 23.70 5.14
C GLU A 88 -6.08 23.50 4.18
N LYS A 89 -5.82 22.97 2.96
CA LYS A 89 -6.86 22.63 1.97
C LYS A 89 -7.85 21.58 2.49
N TYR A 90 -7.39 20.67 3.36
CA TYR A 90 -8.17 19.53 3.85
C TYR A 90 -8.50 19.62 5.35
N LYS A 91 -8.28 20.75 5.99
CA LYS A 91 -8.41 20.95 7.43
C LYS A 91 -9.76 20.52 8.02
N ASN A 92 -10.83 20.71 7.26
CA ASN A 92 -12.20 20.49 7.73
C ASN A 92 -12.86 19.24 7.14
N ILE A 93 -12.10 18.35 6.48
CA ILE A 93 -12.67 17.12 5.93
C ILE A 93 -13.13 16.16 7.05
N THR A 94 -14.16 15.40 6.75
CA THR A 94 -14.64 14.31 7.60
C THR A 94 -13.81 13.03 7.38
N GLU A 95 -13.90 12.05 8.31
CA GLU A 95 -13.23 10.76 8.12
C GLU A 95 -13.67 10.03 6.84
N PRO A 96 -15.00 9.92 6.52
CA PRO A 96 -15.43 9.32 5.26
C PRO A 96 -14.90 10.01 4.00
N GLU A 97 -14.81 11.34 4.01
CA GLU A 97 -14.23 12.10 2.90
C GLU A 97 -12.74 11.83 2.77
N ALA A 98 -11.99 11.85 3.87
CA ALA A 98 -10.56 11.58 3.90
C ALA A 98 -10.22 10.18 3.35
N LEU A 99 -10.99 9.14 3.75
CA LEU A 99 -10.82 7.78 3.25
C LEU A 99 -11.09 7.62 1.74
N LYS A 100 -11.98 8.42 1.17
CA LYS A 100 -12.21 8.43 -0.28
C LYS A 100 -11.12 9.19 -1.01
N MET A 101 -10.81 10.38 -0.52
CA MET A 101 -9.87 11.30 -1.16
C MET A 101 -8.44 10.75 -1.20
N CYS A 102 -7.99 10.04 -0.16
CA CYS A 102 -6.62 9.50 -0.13
C CYS A 102 -6.34 8.43 -1.22
N LEU A 103 -7.37 7.93 -1.89
CA LEU A 103 -7.25 7.04 -3.05
C LEU A 103 -7.27 7.79 -4.38
N GLU A 104 -7.43 9.12 -4.38
CA GLU A 104 -7.41 9.96 -5.58
C GLU A 104 -5.98 10.42 -5.87
N ASP A 105 -5.72 10.70 -7.15
CA ASP A 105 -4.42 11.15 -7.62
C ASP A 105 -4.01 12.51 -6.99
N THR A 106 -2.74 12.63 -6.62
CA THR A 106 -2.13 13.86 -6.10
C THR A 106 -2.71 14.39 -4.77
N ILE A 107 -3.46 13.58 -4.05
CA ILE A 107 -3.93 13.94 -2.71
C ILE A 107 -2.82 13.63 -1.68
N THR A 108 -2.36 14.67 -1.00
CA THR A 108 -1.27 14.58 -0.02
C THR A 108 -1.44 15.59 1.11
N ASP A 109 -0.91 15.27 2.29
CA ASP A 109 -0.77 16.20 3.42
C ASP A 109 0.35 17.24 3.20
N GLY A 110 1.13 17.11 2.12
CA GLY A 110 2.25 17.98 1.76
C GLY A 110 3.62 17.39 2.08
N LYS A 111 3.71 16.18 2.63
CA LYS A 111 4.98 15.49 2.94
C LYS A 111 5.41 14.53 1.84
N GLY A 112 4.48 14.05 1.03
CA GLY A 112 4.72 13.14 -0.08
C GLY A 112 4.01 13.60 -1.34
N MET A 113 4.16 12.85 -2.44
CA MET A 113 3.57 13.19 -3.75
C MET A 113 2.10 12.74 -3.87
N GLY A 114 1.58 11.92 -2.96
CA GLY A 114 0.20 11.44 -2.97
C GLY A 114 -0.09 10.33 -3.98
N PHE A 115 0.91 9.51 -4.33
CA PHE A 115 0.76 8.46 -5.36
C PHE A 115 0.53 7.06 -4.80
N GLY A 116 1.01 6.76 -3.60
CA GLY A 116 1.05 5.40 -3.07
C GLY A 116 -0.32 4.74 -2.94
N LEU A 117 -1.26 5.36 -2.24
CA LEU A 117 -2.61 4.82 -2.09
C LEU A 117 -3.42 4.89 -3.39
N TYR A 118 -3.19 5.91 -4.23
CA TYR A 118 -3.77 5.98 -5.57
C TYR A 118 -3.33 4.79 -6.43
N THR A 119 -2.03 4.52 -6.52
CA THR A 119 -1.50 3.38 -7.28
C THR A 119 -2.01 2.05 -6.72
N THR A 120 -2.03 1.91 -5.38
CA THR A 120 -2.61 0.74 -4.71
C THR A 120 -4.08 0.56 -5.08
N SER A 121 -4.87 1.63 -5.15
CA SER A 121 -6.28 1.55 -5.57
C SER A 121 -6.44 1.06 -7.02
N ARG A 122 -5.54 1.44 -7.92
CA ARG A 122 -5.54 0.96 -9.32
C ARG A 122 -5.24 -0.54 -9.40
N LEU A 123 -4.24 -1.02 -8.66
CA LEU A 123 -3.93 -2.45 -8.58
C LEU A 123 -5.14 -3.24 -8.06
N VAL A 124 -5.74 -2.78 -6.96
CA VAL A 124 -6.93 -3.40 -6.37
C VAL A 124 -8.12 -3.41 -7.33
N ASN A 125 -8.36 -2.33 -8.06
CA ASN A 125 -9.45 -2.27 -9.03
C ASN A 125 -9.19 -3.16 -10.28
N SER A 126 -7.93 -3.49 -10.57
CA SER A 126 -7.56 -4.36 -11.68
C SER A 126 -7.71 -5.84 -11.33
N ILE A 127 -7.06 -6.28 -10.25
CA ILE A 127 -6.96 -7.71 -9.88
C ILE A 127 -7.26 -7.99 -8.40
N GLY A 128 -7.62 -6.96 -7.63
CA GLY A 128 -7.95 -7.10 -6.21
C GLY A 128 -9.29 -7.80 -6.02
N LYS A 129 -9.35 -8.69 -5.03
CA LYS A 129 -10.59 -9.35 -4.61
C LYS A 129 -11.27 -8.57 -3.50
N GLU A 130 -10.49 -8.04 -2.57
CA GLU A 130 -10.95 -7.21 -1.48
C GLU A 130 -9.85 -6.23 -1.05
N PHE A 131 -10.26 -5.01 -0.74
CA PHE A 131 -9.41 -3.99 -0.13
C PHE A 131 -10.16 -3.32 1.01
N ILE A 132 -9.49 -3.17 2.14
CA ILE A 132 -10.04 -2.50 3.32
C ILE A 132 -9.01 -1.46 3.78
N LEU A 133 -9.45 -0.22 3.89
CA LEU A 133 -8.72 0.88 4.47
C LEU A 133 -9.46 1.37 5.71
N HIS A 134 -8.92 1.11 6.90
CA HIS A 134 -9.53 1.48 8.17
C HIS A 134 -8.69 2.54 8.88
N SER A 135 -9.30 3.65 9.25
CA SER A 135 -8.67 4.71 10.04
C SER A 135 -9.75 5.52 10.78
N GLY A 136 -9.52 5.76 12.06
CA GLY A 136 -10.52 6.37 12.94
C GLY A 136 -11.72 5.43 13.17
N SER A 137 -12.92 5.96 13.08
CA SER A 137 -14.19 5.23 13.30
C SER A 137 -14.83 4.74 11.99
N HIS A 138 -14.10 4.80 10.87
CA HIS A 138 -14.64 4.42 9.57
C HIS A 138 -13.67 3.50 8.82
N LYS A 139 -14.24 2.65 7.97
CA LYS A 139 -13.47 1.89 6.98
C LYS A 139 -14.06 2.07 5.58
N LEU A 140 -13.16 2.17 4.61
CA LEU A 140 -13.47 2.07 3.20
C LEU A 140 -13.23 0.64 2.75
N ILE A 141 -14.16 0.09 1.98
CA ILE A 141 -14.09 -1.26 1.41
C ILE A 141 -14.25 -1.14 -0.09
N ILE A 142 -13.32 -1.75 -0.85
CA ILE A 142 -13.47 -2.02 -2.29
C ILE A 142 -13.61 -3.52 -2.43
N LYS A 143 -14.73 -3.96 -3.02
CA LYS A 143 -15.02 -5.36 -3.26
C LYS A 143 -15.98 -5.49 -4.43
N ASP A 144 -15.72 -6.46 -5.33
CA ASP A 144 -16.54 -6.70 -6.52
C ASP A 144 -16.78 -5.43 -7.36
N GLY A 145 -15.75 -4.56 -7.49
CA GLY A 145 -15.80 -3.29 -8.21
C GLY A 145 -16.66 -2.20 -7.53
N GLN A 146 -17.12 -2.42 -6.30
CA GLN A 146 -17.90 -1.45 -5.54
C GLN A 146 -17.10 -0.87 -4.39
N THR A 147 -17.16 0.45 -4.23
CA THR A 147 -16.55 1.16 -3.11
C THR A 147 -17.62 1.61 -2.12
N SER A 148 -17.43 1.29 -0.85
CA SER A 148 -18.30 1.73 0.24
C SER A 148 -17.49 2.26 1.41
N VAL A 149 -18.05 3.21 2.16
CA VAL A 149 -17.50 3.67 3.44
C VAL A 149 -18.55 3.46 4.51
N ILE A 150 -18.17 2.78 5.59
CA ILE A 150 -19.07 2.43 6.69
C ILE A 150 -18.43 2.77 8.04
N GLU A 151 -19.26 3.05 9.04
CA GLU A 151 -18.81 3.11 10.42
C GLU A 151 -18.28 1.75 10.89
N ASN A 152 -17.24 1.78 11.71
CA ASN A 152 -16.63 0.61 12.33
C ASN A 152 -16.13 0.96 13.73
N GLY A 153 -15.66 -0.04 14.49
CA GLY A 153 -14.94 0.22 15.73
C GLY A 153 -13.73 1.11 15.51
N PHE A 154 -13.36 1.92 16.50
CA PHE A 154 -12.25 2.86 16.38
C PHE A 154 -10.90 2.13 16.25
N TRP A 155 -10.10 2.52 15.27
CA TRP A 155 -8.71 2.17 15.11
C TRP A 155 -7.86 3.42 15.08
N GLN A 156 -6.97 3.56 16.05
CA GLN A 156 -6.00 4.65 16.01
C GLN A 156 -4.91 4.32 14.98
N GLY A 157 -4.64 5.26 14.07
CA GLY A 157 -3.69 5.04 12.98
C GLY A 157 -4.38 4.57 11.70
N THR A 158 -3.64 3.78 10.91
CA THR A 158 -4.11 3.26 9.62
C THR A 158 -3.92 1.76 9.57
N LEU A 159 -4.92 1.05 9.04
CA LEU A 159 -4.84 -0.36 8.71
C LEU A 159 -5.28 -0.52 7.25
N ILE A 160 -4.38 -1.11 6.45
CA ILE A 160 -4.62 -1.46 5.05
C ILE A 160 -4.61 -2.97 4.95
N TYR A 161 -5.69 -3.55 4.43
CA TYR A 161 -5.76 -4.97 4.09
C TYR A 161 -6.14 -5.11 2.63
N MET A 162 -5.48 -6.04 1.92
CA MET A 162 -5.83 -6.38 0.56
C MET A 162 -5.68 -7.87 0.26
N GLU A 163 -6.55 -8.37 -0.60
CA GLU A 163 -6.46 -9.65 -1.26
C GLU A 163 -6.22 -9.46 -2.76
N ILE A 164 -5.13 -10.01 -3.27
CA ILE A 164 -4.68 -9.88 -4.66
C ILE A 164 -4.64 -11.25 -5.32
N GLY A 165 -5.27 -11.39 -6.48
CA GLY A 165 -5.09 -12.54 -7.36
C GLY A 165 -3.66 -12.55 -7.91
N THR A 166 -2.99 -13.73 -7.91
CA THR A 166 -1.58 -13.81 -8.25
C THR A 166 -1.28 -14.40 -9.62
N ASN A 167 -2.31 -14.88 -10.32
CA ASN A 167 -2.19 -15.58 -11.61
C ASN A 167 -2.83 -14.81 -12.79
N GLU A 168 -3.08 -13.53 -12.61
CA GLU A 168 -3.64 -12.67 -13.66
C GLU A 168 -2.50 -11.88 -14.31
N GLU A 169 -2.51 -11.79 -15.64
CA GLU A 169 -1.56 -10.95 -16.38
C GLU A 169 -2.07 -9.51 -16.41
N ILE A 170 -1.25 -8.56 -16.01
CA ILE A 170 -1.56 -7.12 -16.03
C ILE A 170 -0.46 -6.36 -16.76
N ASP A 171 -0.74 -5.13 -17.14
CA ASP A 171 0.30 -4.18 -17.56
C ASP A 171 0.76 -3.34 -16.34
N PRO A 172 1.93 -3.59 -15.75
CA PRO A 172 2.41 -2.85 -14.59
C PRO A 172 2.47 -1.34 -14.84
N ASN A 173 2.75 -0.93 -16.07
CA ASN A 173 2.84 0.49 -16.43
C ASN A 173 1.49 1.20 -16.36
N GLN A 174 0.40 0.47 -16.57
CA GLN A 174 -0.95 1.02 -16.36
C GLN A 174 -1.28 1.18 -14.88
N ILE A 175 -0.67 0.41 -14.01
CA ILE A 175 -0.86 0.52 -12.55
C ILE A 175 0.00 1.64 -11.99
N VAL A 176 1.32 1.57 -12.23
CA VAL A 176 2.31 2.46 -11.61
C VAL A 176 2.37 3.84 -12.26
N ASP A 177 1.72 4.03 -13.42
CA ASP A 177 1.77 5.25 -14.20
C ASP A 177 3.20 5.77 -14.44
N HIS A 178 3.66 5.96 -15.69
CA HIS A 178 5.03 6.36 -16.04
C HIS A 178 5.44 7.75 -15.47
N ARG A 179 5.35 7.91 -14.16
CA ARG A 179 5.84 9.11 -13.49
C ARG A 179 7.32 8.88 -13.20
N THR A 180 8.13 9.50 -14.02
CA THR A 180 9.61 9.44 -13.97
C THR A 180 10.14 9.63 -12.55
N ASP A 181 9.53 10.50 -11.75
CA ASP A 181 10.00 10.83 -10.41
C ASP A 181 9.82 9.69 -9.41
N ALA A 182 8.66 9.01 -9.43
CA ALA A 182 8.41 7.86 -8.55
C ALA A 182 9.24 6.63 -8.97
N ALA A 183 9.42 6.43 -10.29
CA ALA A 183 10.27 5.36 -10.81
C ALA A 183 11.76 5.61 -10.52
N GLU A 184 12.22 6.86 -10.52
CA GLU A 184 13.61 7.20 -10.15
C GLU A 184 13.85 6.96 -8.66
N GLU A 185 12.95 7.36 -7.77
CA GLU A 185 13.06 7.15 -6.33
C GLU A 185 13.03 5.65 -5.98
N TYR A 186 12.15 4.88 -6.61
CA TYR A 186 12.11 3.43 -6.51
C TYR A 186 13.40 2.78 -7.06
N ASN A 187 13.89 3.20 -8.22
CA ASN A 187 15.11 2.68 -8.82
C ASN A 187 16.36 3.01 -7.98
N VAL A 188 16.46 4.22 -7.42
CA VAL A 188 17.58 4.59 -6.52
C VAL A 188 17.55 3.72 -5.25
N ALA A 189 16.37 3.45 -4.70
CA ALA A 189 16.27 2.63 -3.50
C ALA A 189 16.56 1.12 -3.73
N PHE A 190 16.35 0.60 -4.96
CA PHE A 190 16.34 -0.85 -5.21
C PHE A 190 17.25 -1.35 -6.32
N VAL A 191 17.56 -0.54 -7.35
CA VAL A 191 18.43 -0.95 -8.48
C VAL A 191 19.91 -0.84 -8.13
N GLU A 192 20.31 0.10 -7.28
CA GLU A 192 21.71 0.20 -6.83
C GLU A 192 22.16 -1.01 -5.98
N THR A 193 21.26 -1.85 -5.51
CA THR A 193 21.59 -3.05 -4.72
C THR A 193 21.80 -4.31 -5.57
N GLY A 194 21.56 -4.28 -6.89
CA GLY A 194 21.87 -5.37 -7.82
C GLY A 194 21.02 -6.65 -7.65
N GLU A 195 20.14 -6.70 -6.66
CA GLU A 195 19.37 -7.92 -6.33
C GLU A 195 18.03 -8.01 -7.05
N LEU A 196 17.52 -6.91 -7.61
CA LEU A 196 16.23 -6.84 -8.31
C LEU A 196 16.35 -6.54 -9.82
N GLU A 197 17.57 -6.44 -10.38
CA GLU A 197 17.78 -6.23 -11.84
C GLU A 197 17.10 -7.30 -12.73
N SER A 198 16.74 -8.45 -12.15
CA SER A 198 16.07 -9.52 -12.89
C SER A 198 14.54 -9.36 -12.97
N LEU A 199 13.96 -8.37 -12.30
CA LEU A 199 12.51 -8.12 -12.29
C LEU A 199 12.07 -7.04 -13.31
N TRP A 200 13.06 -6.30 -13.90
CA TRP A 200 12.77 -5.20 -14.85
C TRP A 200 13.39 -5.45 -16.22
#